data_81af076ec26ea108f325028de9598f8e
#
_entry.id   81af076ec26ea108f325028de9598f8e
#
_cell.length_a   1.000
_cell.length_b   1.000
_cell.length_c   1.000
_cell.angle_alpha   90.00
_cell.angle_beta   90.00
_cell.angle_gamma   90.00
#
_symmetry.space_group_name_H-M   'P 1'
#
loop_
_entity.id
_entity.type
_entity.pdbx_description
1 polymer ?
#
loop_
_entity_poly.entity_id
_entity_poly.type
_entity_poly.pdbx_seq_one_letter_code
_entity_poly.pdbx_strand_id
1 'polypeptide(L)'
;MYNEHSNPSDLKITDMRFADINGAPKRCTLIKIMTNQGICGYGEVRDASSKTYAAMLKSRILGENPCNVDKIFRKIKQFGGPSRQGGGVSGIEIALWDLAGKAYGVPLYQMLGGKFRDKIRVYCDTDVDGKHTGTDMGKALKKRMEMGFTFLKMDLGIGMLLDIPGTLCAPLGFIDDMKKYAPHILNVQGGSVSADMMSAHKTTYDIVTTAHPFTGIHITEKGLDILEQYIKDVRSVTGYEVPIAIDHFGHVCVEDCIKFARRVEKYNIAWMEDMIPWIYTDQYVRLKNSTTIPVCTGEDIYLKEGFEKLIKAGGVSVIHPDILTCGGALELKKIADIADENGVAVAVHMAESPVACLAAVHTAAAMHNVLALELHSVDIPWWKDIVTGIDGNLIENGFIKVPEKPGLGFDGLNEELIKQHIDEKIPGFFESTDEWNTEFSNDRIWS
;
A
#
# COMPACT_ATOMS: atom_id res chain seq x y z
N MET A 1 26.86 -13.42 5.90
CA MET A 1 28.08 -12.95 6.57
C MET A 1 28.02 -11.43 6.56
N TYR A 2 28.03 -10.80 7.71
CA TYR A 2 28.16 -9.35 7.79
C TYR A 2 29.54 -8.98 7.24
N ASN A 3 29.60 -7.90 6.45
CA ASN A 3 30.87 -7.47 5.92
C ASN A 3 31.67 -6.78 7.04
N GLU A 4 32.49 -7.55 7.74
CA GLU A 4 33.37 -7.06 8.82
C GLU A 4 34.37 -5.98 8.34
N HIS A 5 34.42 -5.74 7.03
CA HIS A 5 35.33 -4.78 6.38
C HIS A 5 34.61 -3.59 5.73
N SER A 6 33.32 -3.36 6.05
CA SER A 6 32.63 -2.17 5.56
C SER A 6 33.19 -0.90 6.20
N ASN A 7 33.55 0.07 5.36
CA ASN A 7 33.79 1.44 5.81
C ASN A 7 32.61 2.33 5.40
N PRO A 8 31.65 2.58 6.28
CA PRO A 8 30.45 3.34 5.95
C PRO A 8 30.74 4.75 5.43
N SER A 9 31.81 5.38 5.90
CA SER A 9 32.19 6.74 5.49
C SER A 9 32.64 6.84 4.02
N ASP A 10 33.17 5.74 3.46
CA ASP A 10 33.73 5.69 2.11
C ASP A 10 32.82 4.95 1.11
N LEU A 11 31.61 4.58 1.54
CA LEU A 11 30.63 3.97 0.65
C LEU A 11 30.17 4.98 -0.41
N LYS A 12 30.06 4.49 -1.65
CA LYS A 12 29.51 5.25 -2.78
C LYS A 12 28.59 4.36 -3.61
N ILE A 13 27.45 4.89 -3.98
CA ILE A 13 26.55 4.24 -4.91
C ILE A 13 27.22 4.21 -6.29
N THR A 14 27.31 3.02 -6.88
CA THR A 14 27.94 2.81 -8.20
C THR A 14 26.95 2.46 -9.29
N ASP A 15 25.79 1.84 -8.94
CA ASP A 15 24.78 1.45 -9.92
C ASP A 15 23.41 1.24 -9.24
N MET A 16 22.34 1.26 -10.03
CA MET A 16 20.99 0.90 -9.61
C MET A 16 20.32 0.12 -10.75
N ARG A 17 19.77 -1.06 -10.42
CA ARG A 17 19.17 -1.99 -11.38
C ARG A 17 17.81 -2.46 -10.92
N PHE A 18 17.04 -3.04 -11.85
CA PHE A 18 15.64 -3.41 -11.64
C PHE A 18 15.32 -4.81 -12.15
N ALA A 19 14.33 -5.43 -11.48
CA ALA A 19 13.66 -6.63 -11.98
C ALA A 19 12.15 -6.48 -11.74
N ASP A 20 11.36 -6.58 -12.81
CA ASP A 20 9.90 -6.51 -12.72
C ASP A 20 9.34 -7.92 -12.57
N ILE A 21 8.72 -8.21 -11.43
CA ILE A 21 8.06 -9.50 -11.15
C ILE A 21 6.54 -9.33 -11.18
N ASN A 22 5.84 -10.39 -11.54
CA ASN A 22 4.39 -10.42 -11.59
C ASN A 22 3.81 -11.43 -10.60
N GLY A 23 2.63 -11.11 -10.02
CA GLY A 23 1.91 -12.01 -9.11
C GLY A 23 2.41 -12.03 -7.67
N ALA A 24 3.03 -10.96 -7.18
CA ALA A 24 3.56 -10.87 -5.81
C ALA A 24 2.91 -9.75 -4.91
N PRO A 25 1.61 -9.68 -4.71
CA PRO A 25 0.43 -10.21 -5.41
C PRO A 25 0.15 -9.55 -6.77
N LYS A 26 0.65 -8.34 -6.97
CA LYS A 26 0.56 -7.55 -8.20
C LYS A 26 1.91 -7.56 -8.92
N ARG A 27 2.06 -6.73 -9.95
CA ARG A 27 3.38 -6.47 -10.52
C ARG A 27 4.17 -5.59 -9.55
N CYS A 28 5.36 -6.04 -9.19
CA CYS A 28 6.29 -5.34 -8.32
C CYS A 28 7.62 -5.14 -9.04
N THR A 29 8.21 -3.96 -8.90
CA THR A 29 9.54 -3.68 -9.45
C THR A 29 10.57 -3.66 -8.34
N LEU A 30 11.41 -4.67 -8.26
CA LEU A 30 12.50 -4.76 -7.32
C LEU A 30 13.65 -3.82 -7.72
N ILE A 31 14.20 -3.12 -6.74
CA ILE A 31 15.37 -2.24 -6.89
C ILE A 31 16.57 -2.88 -6.23
N LYS A 32 17.72 -2.88 -6.92
CA LYS A 32 19.02 -3.25 -6.37
C LYS A 32 20.00 -2.09 -6.53
N ILE A 33 20.41 -1.47 -5.43
CA ILE A 33 21.42 -0.42 -5.40
C ILE A 33 22.75 -1.05 -5.03
N MET A 34 23.77 -0.80 -5.83
CA MET A 34 25.11 -1.36 -5.70
C MET A 34 26.10 -0.30 -5.19
N THR A 35 27.13 -0.75 -4.51
CA THR A 35 28.17 0.13 -3.96
C THR A 35 29.58 -0.28 -4.36
N ASN A 36 30.53 0.63 -4.19
CA ASN A 36 31.96 0.41 -4.43
C ASN A 36 32.62 -0.61 -3.47
N GLN A 37 31.92 -1.04 -2.42
CA GLN A 37 32.43 -2.04 -1.46
C GLN A 37 31.70 -3.39 -1.58
N GLY A 38 30.88 -3.61 -2.63
CA GLY A 38 30.18 -4.85 -2.89
C GLY A 38 28.92 -5.09 -2.04
N ILE A 39 28.59 -4.19 -1.11
CA ILE A 39 27.34 -4.23 -0.39
C ILE A 39 26.23 -3.75 -1.33
N CYS A 40 25.11 -4.48 -1.35
CA CYS A 40 23.91 -4.11 -2.11
C CYS A 40 22.75 -3.86 -1.16
N GLY A 41 21.92 -2.84 -1.48
CA GLY A 41 20.65 -2.59 -0.82
C GLY A 41 19.48 -2.90 -1.74
N TYR A 42 18.39 -3.34 -1.15
CA TYR A 42 17.18 -3.71 -1.86
C TYR A 42 16.02 -2.81 -1.48
N GLY A 43 15.25 -2.45 -2.48
CA GLY A 43 14.00 -1.70 -2.35
C GLY A 43 13.01 -2.17 -3.40
N GLU A 44 11.90 -1.47 -3.49
CA GLU A 44 10.82 -1.83 -4.40
C GLU A 44 10.05 -0.59 -4.81
N VAL A 45 9.64 -0.51 -6.08
CA VAL A 45 8.70 0.52 -6.55
C VAL A 45 7.28 0.08 -6.21
N ARG A 46 6.41 1.00 -5.80
CA ARG A 46 5.00 0.75 -5.50
C ARG A 46 4.37 -0.18 -6.53
N ASP A 47 3.55 -1.10 -6.09
CA ASP A 47 2.83 -2.08 -6.90
C ASP A 47 2.16 -1.45 -8.12
N ALA A 48 2.15 -2.16 -9.24
CA ALA A 48 1.62 -1.73 -10.54
C ALA A 48 2.21 -0.42 -11.12
N SER A 49 3.20 0.20 -10.47
CA SER A 49 3.92 1.37 -10.99
C SER A 49 4.99 1.00 -12.01
N SER A 50 5.55 2.00 -12.67
CA SER A 50 6.65 1.84 -13.63
C SER A 50 8.00 2.05 -12.94
N LYS A 51 8.97 1.18 -13.25
CA LYS A 51 10.39 1.37 -12.86
C LYS A 51 10.98 2.71 -13.30
N THR A 52 10.40 3.34 -14.32
CA THR A 52 10.85 4.65 -14.81
C THR A 52 10.85 5.71 -13.72
N TYR A 53 9.90 5.67 -12.77
CA TYR A 53 9.84 6.60 -11.64
C TYR A 53 11.05 6.49 -10.69
N ALA A 54 11.72 5.33 -10.63
CA ALA A 54 12.97 5.16 -9.90
C ALA A 54 14.19 5.36 -10.80
N ALA A 55 14.15 4.81 -12.03
CA ALA A 55 15.27 4.82 -12.95
C ALA A 55 15.75 6.25 -13.28
N MET A 56 14.81 7.18 -13.51
CA MET A 56 15.11 8.59 -13.77
C MET A 56 15.87 9.31 -12.64
N LEU A 57 15.87 8.73 -11.43
CA LEU A 57 16.56 9.29 -10.27
C LEU A 57 17.98 8.74 -10.11
N LYS A 58 18.38 7.75 -10.91
CA LYS A 58 19.69 7.10 -10.81
C LYS A 58 20.84 8.11 -10.91
N SER A 59 20.83 8.98 -11.91
CA SER A 59 21.86 10.02 -12.11
C SER A 59 22.07 10.91 -10.88
N ARG A 60 21.02 11.13 -10.09
CA ARG A 60 21.02 12.01 -8.92
C ARG A 60 21.62 11.36 -7.67
N ILE A 61 21.69 10.03 -7.64
CA ILE A 61 22.18 9.29 -6.47
C ILE A 61 23.55 8.66 -6.70
N LEU A 62 24.02 8.49 -7.95
CA LEU A 62 25.32 7.96 -8.27
C LEU A 62 26.43 8.79 -7.58
N GLY A 63 27.41 8.10 -6.98
CA GLY A 63 28.51 8.69 -6.24
C GLY A 63 28.18 9.22 -4.84
N GLU A 64 26.89 9.30 -4.47
CA GLU A 64 26.50 9.66 -3.10
C GLU A 64 26.82 8.53 -2.12
N ASN A 65 27.05 8.89 -0.86
CA ASN A 65 27.17 7.90 0.21
C ASN A 65 25.77 7.46 0.65
N PRO A 66 25.41 6.16 0.50
CA PRO A 66 24.06 5.66 0.80
C PRO A 66 23.66 5.78 2.28
N CYS A 67 24.63 5.93 3.21
CA CYS A 67 24.36 6.15 4.62
C CYS A 67 23.80 7.55 4.93
N ASN A 68 23.90 8.50 3.97
CA ASN A 68 23.30 9.82 4.08
C ASN A 68 21.83 9.82 3.59
N VAL A 69 21.01 8.93 4.13
CA VAL A 69 19.65 8.63 3.64
C VAL A 69 18.77 9.90 3.53
N ASP A 70 18.63 10.68 4.61
CA ASP A 70 17.80 11.90 4.59
C ASP A 70 18.31 12.96 3.61
N LYS A 71 19.65 13.08 3.44
CA LYS A 71 20.25 13.98 2.42
C LYS A 71 19.82 13.56 1.02
N ILE A 72 19.93 12.28 0.69
CA ILE A 72 19.57 11.76 -0.64
C ILE A 72 18.05 11.87 -0.83
N PHE A 73 17.25 11.51 0.17
CA PHE A 73 15.80 11.65 0.11
C PHE A 73 15.39 13.10 -0.21
N ARG A 74 15.95 14.08 0.49
CA ARG A 74 15.68 15.51 0.21
C ARG A 74 16.09 15.94 -1.20
N LYS A 75 17.09 15.30 -1.78
CA LYS A 75 17.57 15.56 -3.15
C LYS A 75 16.58 15.04 -4.21
N ILE A 76 15.84 13.97 -3.90
CA ILE A 76 14.97 13.30 -4.88
C ILE A 76 13.46 13.42 -4.60
N LYS A 77 13.04 13.77 -3.39
CA LYS A 77 11.63 13.72 -2.99
C LYS A 77 10.68 14.57 -3.85
N GLN A 78 11.16 15.67 -4.44
CA GLN A 78 10.35 16.53 -5.32
C GLN A 78 9.96 15.87 -6.64
N PHE A 79 10.56 14.74 -7.00
CA PHE A 79 10.22 13.98 -8.22
C PHE A 79 9.14 12.92 -7.98
N GLY A 80 8.71 12.74 -6.75
CA GLY A 80 7.55 11.93 -6.42
C GLY A 80 6.26 12.74 -6.47
N GLY A 81 5.15 12.05 -6.29
CA GLY A 81 3.81 12.66 -6.26
C GLY A 81 2.81 11.71 -5.63
N PRO A 82 1.54 12.14 -5.49
CA PRO A 82 0.46 11.31 -4.99
C PRO A 82 0.33 10.00 -5.76
N SER A 83 -0.30 9.00 -5.13
CA SER A 83 -0.49 7.68 -5.70
C SER A 83 0.86 6.99 -6.00
N ARG A 84 0.89 6.13 -6.97
CA ARG A 84 2.04 5.27 -7.28
C ARG A 84 3.31 5.99 -7.75
N GLN A 85 3.22 7.28 -8.09
CA GLN A 85 4.39 8.07 -8.49
C GLN A 85 5.42 8.21 -7.36
N GLY A 86 4.98 8.24 -6.09
CA GLY A 86 5.85 8.26 -4.93
C GLY A 86 6.76 7.03 -4.80
N GLY A 87 6.35 5.91 -5.39
CA GLY A 87 7.01 4.61 -5.24
C GLY A 87 8.45 4.56 -5.69
N GLY A 88 8.83 5.36 -6.70
CA GLY A 88 10.23 5.44 -7.15
C GLY A 88 11.15 6.07 -6.12
N VAL A 89 10.71 7.14 -5.48
CA VAL A 89 11.45 7.82 -4.39
C VAL A 89 11.49 6.96 -3.15
N SER A 90 10.33 6.41 -2.75
CA SER A 90 10.20 5.59 -1.54
C SER A 90 11.01 4.30 -1.61
N GLY A 91 10.99 3.63 -2.77
CA GLY A 91 11.75 2.40 -2.98
C GLY A 91 13.27 2.61 -2.96
N ILE A 92 13.75 3.73 -3.49
CA ILE A 92 15.16 4.13 -3.35
C ILE A 92 15.50 4.38 -1.88
N GLU A 93 14.66 5.11 -1.15
CA GLU A 93 14.87 5.42 0.27
C GLU A 93 14.97 4.15 1.11
N ILE A 94 14.09 3.17 0.88
CA ILE A 94 14.13 1.86 1.55
C ILE A 94 15.45 1.13 1.24
N ALA A 95 15.88 1.10 -0.02
CA ALA A 95 17.14 0.48 -0.41
C ALA A 95 18.36 1.15 0.26
N LEU A 96 18.31 2.45 0.47
CA LEU A 96 19.35 3.17 1.20
C LEU A 96 19.39 2.79 2.69
N TRP A 97 18.23 2.61 3.33
CA TRP A 97 18.16 2.11 4.70
C TRP A 97 18.68 0.68 4.84
N ASP A 98 18.39 -0.18 3.86
CA ASP A 98 18.94 -1.53 3.81
C ASP A 98 20.48 -1.48 3.72
N LEU A 99 21.02 -0.64 2.84
CA LEU A 99 22.48 -0.41 2.73
C LEU A 99 23.07 0.13 4.02
N ALA A 100 22.47 1.16 4.61
CA ALA A 100 22.98 1.76 5.85
C ALA A 100 22.98 0.75 6.99
N GLY A 101 21.90 -0.02 7.15
CA GLY A 101 21.83 -1.06 8.16
C GLY A 101 22.87 -2.15 7.98
N LYS A 102 23.09 -2.61 6.75
CA LYS A 102 24.15 -3.58 6.42
C LYS A 102 25.55 -3.00 6.66
N ALA A 103 25.77 -1.73 6.33
CA ALA A 103 27.05 -1.07 6.53
C ALA A 103 27.39 -0.88 8.02
N TYR A 104 26.41 -0.54 8.83
CA TYR A 104 26.57 -0.36 10.28
C TYR A 104 26.42 -1.67 11.08
N GLY A 105 25.96 -2.75 10.47
CA GLY A 105 25.73 -4.03 11.14
C GLY A 105 24.50 -4.04 12.06
N VAL A 106 23.48 -3.22 11.79
CA VAL A 106 22.28 -3.07 12.61
C VAL A 106 21.01 -3.20 11.78
N PRO A 107 19.90 -3.74 12.35
CA PRO A 107 18.61 -3.74 11.69
C PRO A 107 18.03 -2.32 11.55
N LEU A 108 17.19 -2.10 10.53
CA LEU A 108 16.61 -0.80 10.21
C LEU A 108 15.91 -0.16 11.42
N TYR A 109 15.11 -0.90 12.19
CA TYR A 109 14.37 -0.32 13.33
C TYR A 109 15.29 0.34 14.36
N GLN A 110 16.54 -0.13 14.53
CA GLN A 110 17.49 0.49 15.45
C GLN A 110 17.90 1.90 15.03
N MET A 111 18.02 2.12 13.73
CA MET A 111 18.34 3.45 13.18
C MET A 111 17.16 4.42 13.25
N LEU A 112 15.94 3.89 13.41
CA LEU A 112 14.71 4.67 13.59
C LEU A 112 14.35 4.94 15.06
N GLY A 113 15.23 4.60 16.00
CA GLY A 113 15.05 4.86 17.43
C GLY A 113 14.79 3.62 18.28
N GLY A 114 14.85 2.43 17.72
CA GLY A 114 14.59 1.16 18.42
C GLY A 114 13.15 0.68 18.28
N LYS A 115 12.85 -0.49 18.80
CA LYS A 115 11.54 -1.14 18.65
C LYS A 115 10.67 -1.04 19.91
N PHE A 116 9.40 -0.77 19.70
CA PHE A 116 8.34 -0.86 20.74
C PHE A 116 7.79 -2.29 20.90
N ARG A 117 7.96 -3.15 19.89
CA ARG A 117 7.42 -4.52 19.87
C ARG A 117 8.28 -5.48 19.07
N ASP A 118 8.23 -6.77 19.44
CA ASP A 118 9.01 -7.84 18.81
C ASP A 118 8.29 -8.52 17.63
N LYS A 119 7.01 -8.24 17.46
CA LYS A 119 6.19 -8.75 16.36
C LYS A 119 5.14 -7.73 15.95
N ILE A 120 4.84 -7.69 14.66
CA ILE A 120 3.81 -6.84 14.07
C ILE A 120 2.57 -7.68 13.80
N ARG A 121 1.43 -7.24 14.32
CA ARG A 121 0.12 -7.78 13.97
C ARG A 121 -0.15 -7.51 12.51
N VAL A 122 -0.61 -8.52 11.78
CA VAL A 122 -0.98 -8.37 10.38
C VAL A 122 -2.43 -8.77 10.14
N TYR A 123 -3.03 -8.25 9.08
CA TYR A 123 -4.32 -8.66 8.59
C TYR A 123 -4.26 -8.86 7.07
N CYS A 124 -5.19 -9.65 6.56
CA CYS A 124 -5.29 -9.92 5.13
C CYS A 124 -6.48 -9.15 4.57
N ASP A 125 -6.25 -8.45 3.49
CA ASP A 125 -7.33 -7.94 2.68
C ASP A 125 -8.12 -9.10 2.05
N THR A 126 -9.44 -8.93 1.92
CA THR A 126 -10.33 -9.96 1.40
C THR A 126 -11.30 -9.34 0.41
N ASP A 127 -10.98 -9.52 -0.86
CA ASP A 127 -11.76 -9.02 -1.99
C ASP A 127 -13.14 -9.68 -2.12
N VAL A 128 -13.99 -9.11 -2.98
CA VAL A 128 -15.36 -9.62 -3.23
C VAL A 128 -15.44 -10.74 -4.25
N ASP A 129 -14.35 -11.11 -4.91
CA ASP A 129 -14.34 -12.11 -5.97
C ASP A 129 -14.86 -13.48 -5.48
N GLY A 130 -15.90 -13.99 -6.14
CA GLY A 130 -16.56 -15.24 -5.75
C GLY A 130 -17.35 -15.20 -4.43
N LYS A 131 -17.46 -14.03 -3.78
CA LYS A 131 -18.12 -13.85 -2.48
C LYS A 131 -19.38 -12.99 -2.63
N HIS A 132 -20.34 -13.48 -3.42
CA HIS A 132 -21.55 -12.74 -3.80
C HIS A 132 -22.53 -12.53 -2.65
N THR A 133 -22.39 -13.29 -1.55
CA THR A 133 -23.22 -13.14 -0.34
C THR A 133 -22.38 -12.83 0.88
N GLY A 134 -22.97 -12.14 1.87
CA GLY A 134 -22.30 -11.90 3.14
C GLY A 134 -21.91 -13.19 3.87
N THR A 135 -22.65 -14.28 3.65
CA THR A 135 -22.30 -15.60 4.19
C THR A 135 -21.01 -16.14 3.56
N ASP A 136 -20.80 -15.96 2.25
CA ASP A 136 -19.57 -16.43 1.57
C ASP A 136 -18.37 -15.60 2.01
N MET A 137 -18.50 -14.27 2.09
CA MET A 137 -17.48 -13.41 2.67
C MET A 137 -17.19 -13.78 4.12
N GLY A 138 -18.24 -14.00 4.93
CA GLY A 138 -18.09 -14.43 6.33
C GLY A 138 -17.31 -15.74 6.46
N LYS A 139 -17.52 -16.71 5.57
CA LYS A 139 -16.73 -17.97 5.53
C LYS A 139 -15.26 -17.71 5.13
N ALA A 140 -15.01 -16.81 4.17
CA ALA A 140 -13.64 -16.44 3.79
C ALA A 140 -12.91 -15.79 4.96
N LEU A 141 -13.53 -14.83 5.62
CA LEU A 141 -12.97 -14.19 6.83
C LEU A 141 -12.77 -15.19 7.98
N LYS A 142 -13.70 -16.16 8.15
CA LYS A 142 -13.56 -17.21 9.16
C LYS A 142 -12.30 -18.07 8.94
N LYS A 143 -11.96 -18.37 7.68
CA LYS A 143 -10.70 -19.05 7.35
C LYS A 143 -9.49 -18.24 7.79
N ARG A 144 -9.52 -16.91 7.63
CA ARG A 144 -8.45 -16.04 8.14
C ARG A 144 -8.34 -16.10 9.67
N MET A 145 -9.46 -16.13 10.37
CA MET A 145 -9.47 -16.33 11.83
C MET A 145 -8.83 -17.68 12.22
N GLU A 146 -9.13 -18.75 11.49
CA GLU A 146 -8.55 -20.09 11.70
C GLU A 146 -7.04 -20.13 11.43
N MET A 147 -6.51 -19.27 10.56
CA MET A 147 -5.09 -19.04 10.35
C MET A 147 -4.43 -18.20 11.46
N GLY A 148 -5.21 -17.73 12.44
CA GLY A 148 -4.74 -16.95 13.58
C GLY A 148 -4.78 -15.43 13.39
N PHE A 149 -5.38 -14.92 12.31
CA PHE A 149 -5.55 -13.48 12.15
C PHE A 149 -6.56 -12.96 13.18
N THR A 150 -6.17 -11.89 13.87
CA THR A 150 -6.96 -11.26 14.93
C THR A 150 -7.52 -9.89 14.54
N PHE A 151 -7.33 -9.50 13.31
CA PHE A 151 -7.92 -8.35 12.64
C PHE A 151 -8.24 -8.76 11.21
N LEU A 152 -9.36 -8.26 10.66
CA LEU A 152 -9.84 -8.62 9.33
C LEU A 152 -10.18 -7.36 8.54
N LYS A 153 -10.04 -7.42 7.21
CA LYS A 153 -10.54 -6.41 6.27
C LYS A 153 -11.29 -7.11 5.13
N MET A 154 -12.32 -6.49 4.62
CA MET A 154 -13.07 -6.95 3.46
C MET A 154 -13.43 -5.78 2.56
N ASP A 155 -13.43 -6.02 1.26
CA ASP A 155 -14.02 -5.10 0.30
C ASP A 155 -15.53 -5.08 0.44
N LEU A 156 -16.10 -3.90 0.37
CA LEU A 156 -17.55 -3.70 0.35
C LEU A 156 -17.87 -2.41 -0.38
N GLY A 157 -18.55 -2.49 -1.51
CA GLY A 157 -18.85 -1.29 -2.27
C GLY A 157 -20.08 -1.37 -3.17
N ILE A 158 -20.31 -0.26 -3.86
CA ILE A 158 -21.44 -0.12 -4.79
C ILE A 158 -21.35 -1.09 -5.97
N GLY A 159 -20.18 -1.64 -6.28
CA GLY A 159 -20.00 -2.68 -7.29
C GLY A 159 -20.92 -3.88 -7.08
N MET A 160 -21.20 -4.22 -5.83
CA MET A 160 -22.13 -5.31 -5.45
C MET A 160 -23.60 -5.02 -5.78
N LEU A 161 -23.95 -3.77 -6.03
CA LEU A 161 -25.32 -3.31 -6.29
C LEU A 161 -25.64 -3.18 -7.78
N LEU A 162 -24.62 -3.20 -8.65
CA LEU A 162 -24.77 -2.89 -10.08
C LEU A 162 -25.76 -3.79 -10.81
N ASP A 163 -25.83 -5.07 -10.43
CA ASP A 163 -26.70 -6.07 -11.07
C ASP A 163 -28.09 -6.17 -10.45
N ILE A 164 -28.39 -5.36 -9.43
CA ILE A 164 -29.64 -5.43 -8.71
C ILE A 164 -30.49 -4.19 -9.04
N PRO A 165 -31.58 -4.32 -9.81
CA PRO A 165 -32.38 -3.18 -10.23
C PRO A 165 -32.94 -2.36 -9.03
N GLY A 166 -32.87 -1.03 -9.13
CA GLY A 166 -33.40 -0.11 -8.15
C GLY A 166 -32.54 0.10 -6.90
N THR A 167 -31.28 -0.37 -6.87
CA THR A 167 -30.34 -0.20 -5.77
C THR A 167 -29.49 1.07 -5.88
N LEU A 168 -29.26 1.51 -7.13
CA LEU A 168 -28.52 2.74 -7.43
C LEU A 168 -29.38 3.67 -8.29
N CYS A 169 -29.24 4.95 -8.05
CA CYS A 169 -29.67 6.02 -8.94
C CYS A 169 -28.39 6.64 -9.52
N ALA A 170 -28.26 6.67 -10.83
CA ALA A 170 -27.04 7.10 -11.52
C ALA A 170 -27.38 7.82 -12.82
N PRO A 171 -26.46 8.57 -13.43
CA PRO A 171 -26.62 9.13 -14.77
C PRO A 171 -27.06 8.07 -15.79
N LEU A 172 -27.83 8.49 -16.78
CA LEU A 172 -28.38 7.61 -17.81
C LEU A 172 -27.26 6.84 -18.55
N GLY A 173 -27.41 5.52 -18.65
CA GLY A 173 -26.45 4.63 -19.32
C GLY A 173 -25.26 4.26 -18.46
N PHE A 174 -24.98 4.93 -17.35
CA PHE A 174 -23.79 4.68 -16.54
C PHE A 174 -23.73 3.25 -15.98
N ILE A 175 -24.83 2.75 -15.42
CA ILE A 175 -24.87 1.39 -14.85
C ILE A 175 -24.63 0.34 -15.93
N ASP A 176 -25.22 0.52 -17.12
CA ASP A 176 -25.03 -0.39 -18.24
C ASP A 176 -23.60 -0.38 -18.76
N ASP A 177 -22.98 0.79 -18.81
CA ASP A 177 -21.58 0.95 -19.15
C ASP A 177 -20.66 0.31 -18.09
N MET A 178 -20.93 0.52 -16.81
CA MET A 178 -20.19 -0.13 -15.72
C MET A 178 -20.24 -1.66 -15.82
N LYS A 179 -21.43 -2.23 -16.00
CA LYS A 179 -21.59 -3.68 -16.17
C LYS A 179 -20.79 -4.25 -17.34
N LYS A 180 -20.77 -3.51 -18.43
CA LYS A 180 -20.10 -3.93 -19.66
C LYS A 180 -18.59 -3.81 -19.59
N TYR A 181 -18.10 -2.76 -18.96
CA TYR A 181 -16.70 -2.33 -19.10
C TYR A 181 -15.91 -2.32 -17.79
N ALA A 182 -16.54 -2.17 -16.64
CA ALA A 182 -15.84 -2.16 -15.36
C ALA A 182 -14.99 -3.43 -15.11
N PRO A 183 -15.41 -4.64 -15.48
CA PRO A 183 -14.56 -5.82 -15.33
C PRO A 183 -13.25 -5.70 -16.13
N HIS A 184 -13.27 -5.05 -17.28
CA HIS A 184 -12.07 -4.82 -18.09
C HIS A 184 -11.19 -3.71 -17.54
N ILE A 185 -11.78 -2.71 -16.89
CA ILE A 185 -11.06 -1.59 -16.28
C ILE A 185 -10.50 -2.01 -14.91
N LEU A 186 -11.29 -2.69 -14.10
CA LEU A 186 -10.90 -3.14 -12.76
C LEU A 186 -9.89 -4.30 -12.81
N ASN A 187 -9.99 -5.20 -13.79
CA ASN A 187 -9.01 -6.27 -14.02
C ASN A 187 -7.66 -5.76 -14.59
N VAL A 188 -7.51 -4.47 -14.81
CA VAL A 188 -6.23 -3.84 -15.12
C VAL A 188 -5.38 -3.61 -13.86
N GLN A 189 -5.73 -4.20 -12.73
CA GLN A 189 -4.85 -4.21 -11.56
C GLN A 189 -3.49 -4.79 -11.95
N GLY A 190 -2.51 -3.90 -12.17
CA GLY A 190 -1.15 -4.24 -12.56
C GLY A 190 -0.84 -4.27 -14.06
N GLY A 191 -1.78 -3.96 -14.93
CA GLY A 191 -1.56 -3.87 -16.38
C GLY A 191 -1.76 -2.46 -16.94
N SER A 192 -1.09 -2.13 -18.04
CA SER A 192 -1.38 -0.92 -18.80
C SER A 192 -2.72 -1.05 -19.53
N VAL A 193 -3.60 -0.08 -19.38
CA VAL A 193 -4.80 0.05 -20.23
C VAL A 193 -4.32 0.49 -21.61
N SER A 194 -4.64 -0.27 -22.67
CA SER A 194 -4.29 0.14 -24.02
C SER A 194 -5.09 1.39 -24.44
N ALA A 195 -4.52 2.19 -25.34
CA ALA A 195 -5.22 3.34 -25.91
C ALA A 195 -6.54 2.94 -26.59
N ASP A 196 -6.59 1.75 -27.20
CA ASP A 196 -7.79 1.22 -27.82
C ASP A 196 -8.88 0.87 -26.78
N MET A 197 -8.50 0.28 -25.64
CA MET A 197 -9.42 0.04 -24.52
C MET A 197 -9.95 1.35 -23.94
N MET A 198 -9.09 2.35 -23.75
CA MET A 198 -9.49 3.66 -23.25
C MET A 198 -10.44 4.36 -24.23
N SER A 199 -10.17 4.28 -25.54
CA SER A 199 -11.04 4.87 -26.58
C SER A 199 -12.39 4.18 -26.66
N ALA A 200 -12.42 2.84 -26.60
CA ALA A 200 -13.64 2.04 -26.66
C ALA A 200 -14.56 2.21 -25.44
N HIS A 201 -13.96 2.56 -24.27
CA HIS A 201 -14.65 2.62 -22.97
C HIS A 201 -14.55 3.99 -22.31
N LYS A 202 -14.37 5.03 -23.11
CA LYS A 202 -14.11 6.39 -22.65
C LYS A 202 -15.13 6.86 -21.60
N THR A 203 -16.44 6.67 -21.86
CA THR A 203 -17.48 7.13 -20.95
C THR A 203 -17.38 6.45 -19.58
N THR A 204 -17.17 5.14 -19.52
CA THR A 204 -17.02 4.41 -18.26
C THR A 204 -15.74 4.81 -17.56
N TYR A 205 -14.64 4.94 -18.30
CA TYR A 205 -13.38 5.39 -17.75
C TYR A 205 -13.49 6.82 -17.18
N ASP A 206 -14.11 7.72 -17.92
CA ASP A 206 -14.35 9.10 -17.47
C ASP A 206 -15.15 9.14 -16.15
N ILE A 207 -16.09 8.23 -15.96
CA ILE A 207 -16.92 8.17 -14.75
C ILE A 207 -16.16 7.57 -13.57
N VAL A 208 -15.44 6.45 -13.75
CA VAL A 208 -14.66 5.83 -12.66
C VAL A 208 -13.48 6.70 -12.22
N THR A 209 -13.00 7.58 -13.10
CA THR A 209 -11.97 8.58 -12.76
C THR A 209 -12.56 9.91 -12.27
N THR A 210 -13.88 10.07 -12.32
CA THR A 210 -14.54 11.26 -11.81
C THR A 210 -14.53 11.23 -10.28
N ALA A 211 -14.13 12.32 -9.65
CA ALA A 211 -14.13 12.43 -8.19
C ALA A 211 -15.54 12.16 -7.62
N HIS A 212 -15.62 11.48 -6.50
CA HIS A 212 -16.85 10.98 -5.86
C HIS A 212 -18.01 11.99 -5.82
N PRO A 213 -17.82 13.28 -5.44
CA PRO A 213 -18.93 14.22 -5.39
C PRO A 213 -19.59 14.54 -6.74
N PHE A 214 -18.94 14.20 -7.84
CA PHE A 214 -19.35 14.59 -9.20
C PHE A 214 -19.87 13.44 -10.06
N THR A 215 -19.89 12.22 -9.55
CA THR A 215 -20.36 11.04 -10.31
C THR A 215 -21.87 11.07 -10.56
N GLY A 216 -22.62 11.72 -9.67
CA GLY A 216 -24.10 11.68 -9.69
C GLY A 216 -24.70 10.34 -9.28
N ILE A 217 -23.86 9.42 -8.76
CA ILE A 217 -24.33 8.12 -8.25
C ILE A 217 -24.85 8.30 -6.83
N HIS A 218 -26.05 7.77 -6.58
CA HIS A 218 -26.66 7.70 -5.25
C HIS A 218 -27.11 6.29 -4.91
N ILE A 219 -26.91 5.89 -3.67
CA ILE A 219 -27.42 4.61 -3.15
C ILE A 219 -28.87 4.81 -2.70
N THR A 220 -29.76 4.00 -3.21
CA THR A 220 -31.18 4.02 -2.78
C THR A 220 -31.33 3.34 -1.43
N GLU A 221 -32.51 3.51 -0.77
CA GLU A 221 -32.81 2.79 0.46
C GLU A 221 -32.75 1.25 0.25
N LYS A 222 -33.17 0.75 -0.90
CA LYS A 222 -33.03 -0.67 -1.27
C LYS A 222 -31.55 -1.08 -1.34
N GLY A 223 -30.68 -0.24 -1.90
CA GLY A 223 -29.25 -0.51 -1.95
C GLY A 223 -28.63 -0.54 -0.56
N LEU A 224 -29.00 0.41 0.30
CA LEU A 224 -28.55 0.45 1.70
C LEU A 224 -29.02 -0.78 2.48
N ASP A 225 -30.25 -1.25 2.28
CA ASP A 225 -30.77 -2.46 2.91
C ASP A 225 -29.95 -3.71 2.52
N ILE A 226 -29.54 -3.81 1.26
CA ILE A 226 -28.73 -4.93 0.77
C ILE A 226 -27.31 -4.90 1.38
N LEU A 227 -26.67 -3.73 1.40
CA LEU A 227 -25.34 -3.60 2.01
C LEU A 227 -25.37 -3.89 3.52
N GLU A 228 -26.39 -3.41 4.21
CA GLU A 228 -26.60 -3.71 5.63
C GLU A 228 -26.81 -5.21 5.85
N GLN A 229 -27.67 -5.87 5.04
CA GLN A 229 -27.91 -7.30 5.15
C GLN A 229 -26.65 -8.10 4.89
N TYR A 230 -25.81 -7.69 3.92
CA TYR A 230 -24.52 -8.32 3.66
C TYR A 230 -23.62 -8.31 4.90
N ILE A 231 -23.45 -7.15 5.54
CA ILE A 231 -22.64 -7.02 6.76
C ILE A 231 -23.23 -7.86 7.91
N LYS A 232 -24.54 -7.87 8.06
CA LYS A 232 -25.23 -8.71 9.04
C LYS A 232 -24.94 -10.19 8.83
N ASP A 233 -24.95 -10.66 7.59
CA ASP A 233 -24.66 -12.05 7.24
C ASP A 233 -23.19 -12.38 7.48
N VAL A 234 -22.25 -11.47 7.16
CA VAL A 234 -20.84 -11.60 7.53
C VAL A 234 -20.70 -11.80 9.04
N ARG A 235 -21.31 -10.92 9.84
CA ARG A 235 -21.24 -10.99 11.30
C ARG A 235 -21.90 -12.23 11.89
N SER A 236 -22.92 -12.78 11.23
CA SER A 236 -23.56 -14.04 11.65
C SER A 236 -22.58 -15.23 11.57
N VAL A 237 -21.59 -15.17 10.67
CA VAL A 237 -20.55 -16.21 10.51
C VAL A 237 -19.31 -15.94 11.35
N THR A 238 -18.83 -14.70 11.36
CA THR A 238 -17.58 -14.33 12.04
C THR A 238 -17.73 -14.07 13.53
N GLY A 239 -18.95 -13.70 13.98
CA GLY A 239 -19.13 -13.15 15.32
C GLY A 239 -18.57 -11.74 15.45
N TYR A 240 -18.37 -11.29 16.70
CA TYR A 240 -17.94 -9.93 17.03
C TYR A 240 -16.59 -9.86 17.77
N GLU A 241 -15.98 -11.00 18.00
CA GLU A 241 -14.71 -11.09 18.77
C GLU A 241 -13.52 -10.52 18.01
N VAL A 242 -13.54 -10.61 16.66
CA VAL A 242 -12.50 -10.09 15.80
C VAL A 242 -13.00 -8.84 15.07
N PRO A 243 -12.26 -7.70 15.14
CA PRO A 243 -12.61 -6.50 14.40
C PRO A 243 -12.52 -6.74 12.88
N ILE A 244 -13.46 -6.13 12.12
CA ILE A 244 -13.52 -6.17 10.66
C ILE A 244 -13.57 -4.75 10.16
N ALA A 245 -12.61 -4.37 9.31
CA ALA A 245 -12.62 -3.13 8.53
C ALA A 245 -13.30 -3.35 7.18
N ILE A 246 -13.74 -2.27 6.56
CA ILE A 246 -14.30 -2.27 5.19
C ILE A 246 -13.56 -1.28 4.31
N ASP A 247 -13.44 -1.61 3.03
CA ASP A 247 -12.71 -0.87 2.01
C ASP A 247 -13.43 -0.85 0.67
N HIS A 248 -12.93 -0.05 -0.29
CA HIS A 248 -13.39 0.04 -1.68
C HIS A 248 -14.89 0.36 -1.85
N PHE A 249 -15.42 1.29 -1.03
CA PHE A 249 -16.85 1.60 -1.04
C PHE A 249 -17.38 2.10 -2.40
N GLY A 250 -16.57 2.86 -3.12
CA GLY A 250 -16.88 3.26 -4.49
C GLY A 250 -17.23 4.75 -4.65
N HIS A 251 -17.64 5.12 -5.85
CA HIS A 251 -17.74 6.49 -6.32
C HIS A 251 -19.09 7.17 -5.97
N VAL A 252 -19.34 7.39 -4.68
CA VAL A 252 -20.53 8.07 -4.18
C VAL A 252 -20.17 9.32 -3.39
N CYS A 253 -21.14 10.21 -3.17
CA CYS A 253 -20.94 11.42 -2.39
C CYS A 253 -20.87 11.12 -0.88
N VAL A 254 -20.35 12.08 -0.11
CA VAL A 254 -20.23 11.95 1.34
C VAL A 254 -21.57 11.75 2.05
N GLU A 255 -22.65 12.27 1.50
CA GLU A 255 -24.01 12.08 2.03
C GLU A 255 -24.42 10.59 2.05
N ASP A 256 -24.11 9.86 0.99
CA ASP A 256 -24.41 8.43 0.92
C ASP A 256 -23.48 7.61 1.80
N CYS A 257 -22.20 7.99 1.89
CA CYS A 257 -21.26 7.42 2.86
C CYS A 257 -21.79 7.57 4.30
N ILE A 258 -22.32 8.74 4.66
CA ILE A 258 -22.92 8.99 6.00
C ILE A 258 -24.18 8.14 6.23
N LYS A 259 -25.06 8.05 5.23
CA LYS A 259 -26.26 7.20 5.35
C LYS A 259 -25.88 5.73 5.59
N PHE A 260 -24.93 5.24 4.80
CA PHE A 260 -24.41 3.88 4.95
C PHE A 260 -23.78 3.69 6.33
N ALA A 261 -22.87 4.56 6.74
CA ALA A 261 -22.18 4.47 8.02
C ALA A 261 -23.18 4.34 9.20
N ARG A 262 -24.19 5.21 9.25
CA ARG A 262 -25.23 5.19 10.29
C ARG A 262 -26.04 3.90 10.32
N ARG A 263 -26.27 3.28 9.17
CA ARG A 263 -26.97 2.00 9.11
C ARG A 263 -26.18 0.85 9.71
N VAL A 264 -24.85 0.88 9.54
CA VAL A 264 -23.98 -0.24 9.89
C VAL A 264 -23.22 -0.07 11.21
N GLU A 265 -23.36 1.06 11.91
CA GLU A 265 -22.75 1.31 13.23
C GLU A 265 -22.97 0.16 14.22
N LYS A 266 -24.14 -0.41 14.26
CA LYS A 266 -24.51 -1.52 15.17
C LYS A 266 -23.76 -2.82 14.93
N TYR A 267 -23.03 -2.94 13.79
CA TYR A 267 -22.25 -4.12 13.46
C TYR A 267 -20.77 -4.02 13.87
N ASN A 268 -20.42 -2.97 14.61
CA ASN A 268 -19.08 -2.78 15.17
C ASN A 268 -17.96 -2.90 14.12
N ILE A 269 -18.04 -2.08 13.08
CA ILE A 269 -17.03 -1.99 12.03
C ILE A 269 -15.78 -1.29 12.60
N ALA A 270 -14.60 -1.87 12.36
CA ALA A 270 -13.34 -1.38 12.90
C ALA A 270 -12.92 -0.05 12.29
N TRP A 271 -13.08 0.11 11.00
CA TRP A 271 -13.01 1.38 10.26
C TRP A 271 -13.65 1.26 8.88
N MET A 272 -13.98 2.41 8.32
CA MET A 272 -14.33 2.60 6.91
C MET A 272 -13.15 3.26 6.22
N GLU A 273 -12.62 2.62 5.18
CA GLU A 273 -11.45 3.04 4.43
C GLU A 273 -11.83 3.64 3.09
N ASP A 274 -11.13 4.69 2.70
CA ASP A 274 -11.19 5.37 1.40
C ASP A 274 -12.60 5.63 0.86
N MET A 275 -13.50 6.01 1.77
CA MET A 275 -14.90 6.29 1.45
C MET A 275 -15.08 7.45 0.47
N ILE A 276 -14.15 8.40 0.46
CA ILE A 276 -14.09 9.57 -0.42
C ILE A 276 -12.62 9.91 -0.70
N PRO A 277 -12.28 10.64 -1.78
CA PRO A 277 -10.91 11.02 -2.05
C PRO A 277 -10.30 11.85 -0.92
N TRP A 278 -9.10 11.47 -0.47
CA TRP A 278 -8.40 12.08 0.67
C TRP A 278 -8.16 13.59 0.55
N ILE A 279 -8.14 14.12 -0.67
CA ILE A 279 -7.97 15.57 -0.93
C ILE A 279 -9.11 16.41 -0.37
N TYR A 280 -10.29 15.84 -0.14
CA TYR A 280 -11.46 16.52 0.39
C TYR A 280 -11.48 16.44 1.93
N THR A 281 -10.47 17.04 2.57
CA THR A 281 -10.30 17.03 4.04
C THR A 281 -11.57 17.41 4.80
N ASP A 282 -12.29 18.45 4.37
CA ASP A 282 -13.51 18.92 5.04
C ASP A 282 -14.63 17.86 4.97
N GLN A 283 -14.71 17.11 3.87
CA GLN A 283 -15.68 16.00 3.77
C GLN A 283 -15.30 14.83 4.69
N TYR A 284 -14.02 14.55 4.87
CA TYR A 284 -13.55 13.57 5.87
C TYR A 284 -13.94 14.00 7.29
N VAL A 285 -13.74 15.28 7.64
CA VAL A 285 -14.17 15.84 8.94
C VAL A 285 -15.69 15.68 9.11
N ARG A 286 -16.47 15.98 8.06
CA ARG A 286 -17.93 15.82 8.07
C ARG A 286 -18.34 14.36 8.24
N LEU A 287 -17.73 13.42 7.51
CA LEU A 287 -18.00 12.00 7.62
C LEU A 287 -17.70 11.49 9.03
N LYS A 288 -16.49 11.75 9.53
CA LYS A 288 -16.07 11.32 10.87
C LYS A 288 -16.99 11.83 11.97
N ASN A 289 -17.43 13.09 11.88
CA ASN A 289 -18.34 13.69 12.87
C ASN A 289 -19.80 13.20 12.75
N SER A 290 -20.12 12.43 11.72
CA SER A 290 -21.48 11.95 11.44
C SER A 290 -21.73 10.50 11.82
N THR A 291 -20.70 9.78 12.27
CA THR A 291 -20.76 8.36 12.66
C THR A 291 -19.82 8.06 13.83
N THR A 292 -20.09 6.96 14.53
CA THR A 292 -19.19 6.41 15.56
C THR A 292 -18.17 5.43 14.98
N ILE A 293 -18.31 5.03 13.71
CA ILE A 293 -17.34 4.15 13.04
C ILE A 293 -16.07 4.94 12.75
N PRO A 294 -14.88 4.44 13.14
CA PRO A 294 -13.61 5.06 12.77
C PRO A 294 -13.47 5.23 11.25
N VAL A 295 -12.91 6.34 10.81
CA VAL A 295 -12.65 6.63 9.40
C VAL A 295 -11.16 6.53 9.13
N CYS A 296 -10.79 5.85 8.04
CA CYS A 296 -9.43 5.54 7.63
C CYS A 296 -9.17 6.02 6.19
N THR A 297 -7.95 6.47 5.91
CA THR A 297 -7.44 6.71 4.55
C THR A 297 -5.94 6.91 4.57
N GLY A 298 -5.28 6.79 3.42
CA GLY A 298 -3.91 7.22 3.33
C GLY A 298 -2.99 6.48 2.36
N GLU A 299 -3.39 5.40 1.74
CA GLU A 299 -2.51 4.57 0.90
C GLU A 299 -1.89 5.32 -0.28
N ASP A 300 -2.59 6.32 -0.81
CA ASP A 300 -2.18 7.13 -1.94
C ASP A 300 -1.62 8.53 -1.55
N ILE A 301 -1.43 8.79 -0.25
CA ILE A 301 -0.92 10.07 0.22
C ILE A 301 0.61 10.09 0.21
N TYR A 302 1.19 11.02 -0.54
CA TYR A 302 2.62 11.24 -0.61
C TYR A 302 3.05 12.34 0.36
N LEU A 303 4.11 12.03 1.15
CA LEU A 303 4.75 12.86 2.18
C LEU A 303 3.84 13.23 3.37
N LYS A 304 4.50 13.51 4.48
CA LYS A 304 3.86 13.84 5.77
C LYS A 304 2.93 15.06 5.71
N GLU A 305 3.18 16.00 4.81
CA GLU A 305 2.40 17.22 4.68
C GLU A 305 0.93 16.94 4.28
N GLY A 306 0.69 15.91 3.48
CA GLY A 306 -0.67 15.48 3.14
C GLY A 306 -1.41 14.88 4.33
N PHE A 307 -0.74 14.02 5.09
CA PHE A 307 -1.29 13.43 6.31
C PHE A 307 -1.52 14.45 7.41
N GLU A 308 -0.56 15.36 7.62
CA GLU A 308 -0.62 16.39 8.67
C GLU A 308 -1.87 17.26 8.53
N LYS A 309 -2.22 17.66 7.31
CA LYS A 309 -3.44 18.43 7.04
C LYS A 309 -4.69 17.68 7.49
N LEU A 310 -4.81 16.40 7.13
CA LEU A 310 -5.97 15.57 7.42
C LEU A 310 -6.07 15.25 8.92
N ILE A 311 -4.95 14.91 9.55
CA ILE A 311 -4.86 14.60 10.99
C ILE A 311 -5.23 15.83 11.82
N LYS A 312 -4.61 16.99 11.57
CA LYS A 312 -4.85 18.23 12.32
C LYS A 312 -6.27 18.78 12.17
N ALA A 313 -6.89 18.54 11.01
CA ALA A 313 -8.30 18.87 10.81
C ALA A 313 -9.25 17.93 11.56
N GLY A 314 -8.76 16.82 12.10
CA GLY A 314 -9.59 15.82 12.78
C GLY A 314 -10.43 14.98 11.81
N GLY A 315 -9.99 14.82 10.55
CA GLY A 315 -10.73 14.11 9.52
C GLY A 315 -10.67 12.59 9.61
N VAL A 316 -9.71 12.03 10.37
CA VAL A 316 -9.49 10.58 10.46
C VAL A 316 -9.35 10.09 11.88
N SER A 317 -9.64 8.83 12.10
CA SER A 317 -9.37 8.10 13.36
C SER A 317 -8.16 7.18 13.23
N VAL A 318 -7.94 6.69 12.01
CA VAL A 318 -6.82 5.84 11.61
C VAL A 318 -6.25 6.41 10.33
N ILE A 319 -4.93 6.44 10.20
CA ILE A 319 -4.27 6.68 8.91
C ILE A 319 -3.68 5.39 8.37
N HIS A 320 -3.64 5.30 7.03
CA HIS A 320 -3.26 4.08 6.33
C HIS A 320 -2.13 4.31 5.31
N PRO A 321 -0.96 4.85 5.77
CA PRO A 321 0.14 5.13 4.86
C PRO A 321 0.75 3.84 4.31
N ASP A 322 1.09 3.86 3.03
CA ASP A 322 1.90 2.85 2.37
C ASP A 322 3.36 3.28 2.35
N ILE A 323 4.28 2.39 2.74
CA ILE A 323 5.71 2.72 2.83
C ILE A 323 6.33 3.07 1.47
N LEU A 324 5.80 2.49 0.38
CA LEU A 324 6.25 2.76 -0.98
C LEU A 324 5.54 3.96 -1.64
N THR A 325 4.50 4.50 -1.01
CA THR A 325 3.84 5.73 -1.48
C THR A 325 4.29 6.94 -0.68
N CYS A 326 4.31 6.82 0.65
CA CYS A 326 4.40 8.00 1.54
C CYS A 326 5.79 8.65 1.60
N GLY A 327 6.84 8.03 1.06
CA GLY A 327 8.21 8.57 1.05
C GLY A 327 9.26 7.68 1.71
N GLY A 328 8.91 6.43 2.04
CA GLY A 328 9.83 5.46 2.65
C GLY A 328 9.76 5.42 4.17
N ALA A 329 10.74 4.75 4.77
CA ALA A 329 10.73 4.40 6.20
C ALA A 329 10.79 5.62 7.14
N LEU A 330 11.67 6.57 6.86
CA LEU A 330 11.81 7.76 7.72
C LEU A 330 10.60 8.68 7.63
N GLU A 331 10.02 8.83 6.44
CA GLU A 331 8.84 9.65 6.26
C GLU A 331 7.61 9.00 6.91
N LEU A 332 7.45 7.66 6.77
CA LEU A 332 6.43 6.89 7.48
C LEU A 332 6.54 7.05 9.00
N LYS A 333 7.77 7.00 9.55
CA LYS A 333 8.00 7.24 10.98
C LYS A 333 7.56 8.65 11.40
N LYS A 334 7.88 9.69 10.62
CA LYS A 334 7.45 11.08 10.90
C LYS A 334 5.92 11.23 10.84
N ILE A 335 5.27 10.56 9.88
CA ILE A 335 3.81 10.54 9.76
C ILE A 335 3.20 9.92 11.01
N ALA A 336 3.74 8.80 11.47
CA ALA A 336 3.29 8.13 12.69
C ALA A 336 3.46 8.99 13.94
N ASP A 337 4.57 9.74 14.07
CA ASP A 337 4.82 10.63 15.19
C ASP A 337 3.78 11.78 15.23
N ILE A 338 3.47 12.38 14.07
CA ILE A 338 2.40 13.38 13.95
C ILE A 338 1.04 12.79 14.34
N ALA A 339 0.75 11.55 13.91
CA ALA A 339 -0.48 10.86 14.24
C ALA A 339 -0.58 10.58 15.75
N ASP A 340 0.51 10.11 16.37
CA ASP A 340 0.59 9.83 17.82
C ASP A 340 0.32 11.09 18.66
N GLU A 341 0.95 12.22 18.31
CA GLU A 341 0.75 13.52 18.96
C GLU A 341 -0.71 14.02 18.87
N ASN A 342 -1.49 13.54 17.90
CA ASN A 342 -2.89 13.92 17.69
C ASN A 342 -3.89 12.81 18.05
N GLY A 343 -3.44 11.72 18.69
CA GLY A 343 -4.30 10.62 19.12
C GLY A 343 -4.88 9.80 17.95
N VAL A 344 -4.19 9.77 16.81
CA VAL A 344 -4.57 9.01 15.63
C VAL A 344 -3.74 7.74 15.54
N ALA A 345 -4.39 6.61 15.30
CA ALA A 345 -3.71 5.34 15.13
C ALA A 345 -3.20 5.16 13.69
N VAL A 346 -2.23 4.25 13.52
CA VAL A 346 -1.66 3.89 12.22
C VAL A 346 -1.92 2.41 11.93
N ALA A 347 -2.58 2.14 10.81
CA ALA A 347 -2.52 0.86 10.14
C ALA A 347 -1.67 1.05 8.87
N VAL A 348 -0.71 0.17 8.60
CA VAL A 348 0.18 0.36 7.45
C VAL A 348 -0.35 -0.45 6.27
N HIS A 349 -0.61 0.23 5.16
CA HIS A 349 -0.96 -0.43 3.88
C HIS A 349 0.25 -1.19 3.33
N MET A 350 0.02 -2.35 2.71
CA MET A 350 1.05 -3.10 2.01
C MET A 350 0.43 -4.14 1.06
N ALA A 351 0.70 -4.00 -0.24
CA ALA A 351 0.21 -4.88 -1.30
C ALA A 351 1.34 -5.41 -2.21
N GLU A 352 2.58 -5.42 -1.71
CA GLU A 352 3.79 -5.64 -2.49
C GLU A 352 4.55 -6.91 -2.07
N SER A 353 5.82 -6.99 -2.48
CA SER A 353 6.71 -8.12 -2.20
C SER A 353 7.22 -8.13 -0.73
N PRO A 354 7.89 -9.20 -0.31
CA PRO A 354 8.51 -9.27 1.02
C PRO A 354 9.54 -8.19 1.29
N VAL A 355 10.11 -7.56 0.25
CA VAL A 355 11.09 -6.46 0.42
C VAL A 355 10.41 -5.25 1.06
N ALA A 356 9.30 -4.80 0.49
CA ALA A 356 8.50 -3.71 1.05
C ALA A 356 7.88 -4.10 2.39
N CYS A 357 7.36 -5.33 2.50
CA CYS A 357 6.78 -5.86 3.73
C CYS A 357 7.77 -5.79 4.91
N LEU A 358 8.99 -6.25 4.73
CA LEU A 358 10.00 -6.23 5.79
C LEU A 358 10.43 -4.81 6.14
N ALA A 359 10.52 -3.91 5.18
CA ALA A 359 10.74 -2.48 5.45
C ALA A 359 9.61 -1.89 6.29
N ALA A 360 8.34 -2.21 5.97
CA ALA A 360 7.17 -1.81 6.73
C ALA A 360 7.17 -2.42 8.14
N VAL A 361 7.53 -3.70 8.29
CA VAL A 361 7.66 -4.39 9.59
C VAL A 361 8.69 -3.70 10.49
N HIS A 362 9.88 -3.39 9.98
CA HIS A 362 10.90 -2.67 10.74
C HIS A 362 10.44 -1.26 11.16
N THR A 363 9.81 -0.54 10.23
CA THR A 363 9.32 0.82 10.50
C THR A 363 8.18 0.79 11.53
N ALA A 364 7.21 -0.12 11.36
CA ALA A 364 6.11 -0.32 12.29
C ALA A 364 6.60 -0.76 13.69
N ALA A 365 7.69 -1.51 13.77
CA ALA A 365 8.30 -1.86 15.05
C ALA A 365 8.81 -0.61 15.80
N ALA A 366 9.31 0.39 15.08
CA ALA A 366 9.81 1.65 15.63
C ALA A 366 8.73 2.73 15.86
N MET A 367 7.45 2.43 15.59
CA MET A 367 6.32 3.35 15.78
C MET A 367 5.51 2.95 17.02
N HIS A 368 5.06 3.94 17.81
CA HIS A 368 4.30 3.69 19.04
C HIS A 368 2.85 3.27 18.76
N ASN A 369 2.16 3.98 17.91
CA ASN A 369 0.71 3.97 17.68
C ASN A 369 0.23 3.02 16.56
N VAL A 370 0.96 1.94 16.27
CA VAL A 370 0.61 0.97 15.21
C VAL A 370 -0.47 0.00 15.69
N LEU A 371 -1.53 -0.14 14.88
CA LEU A 371 -2.59 -1.13 15.04
C LEU A 371 -2.25 -2.46 14.37
N ALA A 372 -1.91 -2.40 13.08
CA ALA A 372 -1.61 -3.57 12.26
C ALA A 372 -0.93 -3.18 10.94
N LEU A 373 -0.42 -4.16 10.21
CA LEU A 373 0.11 -4.09 8.85
C LEU A 373 -0.75 -4.95 7.94
N GLU A 374 -1.11 -4.41 6.80
CA GLU A 374 -1.87 -5.10 5.77
C GLU A 374 -1.05 -6.11 4.99
N LEU A 375 -1.71 -7.12 4.42
CA LEU A 375 -1.13 -8.09 3.50
C LEU A 375 -2.15 -8.51 2.43
N HIS A 376 -1.71 -8.52 1.17
CA HIS A 376 -2.46 -9.05 0.03
C HIS A 376 -1.94 -10.41 -0.46
N SER A 377 -0.90 -10.93 0.16
CA SER A 377 -0.08 -12.04 -0.36
C SER A 377 -0.27 -13.36 0.38
N VAL A 378 -1.19 -13.43 1.33
CA VAL A 378 -1.36 -14.61 2.22
C VAL A 378 -1.64 -15.91 1.46
N ASP A 379 -2.29 -15.82 0.30
CA ASP A 379 -2.63 -16.97 -0.54
C ASP A 379 -1.58 -17.30 -1.62
N ILE A 380 -0.43 -16.61 -1.61
CA ILE A 380 0.65 -16.82 -2.59
C ILE A 380 1.76 -17.65 -1.95
N PRO A 381 1.84 -18.95 -2.24
CA PRO A 381 2.74 -19.86 -1.51
C PRO A 381 4.22 -19.52 -1.63
N TRP A 382 4.65 -18.97 -2.75
CA TRP A 382 6.03 -18.63 -3.05
C TRP A 382 6.45 -17.22 -2.66
N TRP A 383 5.50 -16.38 -2.26
CA TRP A 383 5.73 -14.94 -2.00
C TRP A 383 6.88 -14.70 -1.00
N LYS A 384 6.88 -15.42 0.13
CA LYS A 384 7.92 -15.28 1.15
C LYS A 384 9.32 -15.65 0.64
N ASP A 385 9.38 -16.54 -0.35
CA ASP A 385 10.62 -17.09 -0.86
C ASP A 385 11.31 -16.17 -1.91
N ILE A 386 10.74 -15.01 -2.22
CA ILE A 386 11.38 -13.93 -3.01
C ILE A 386 12.65 -13.44 -2.31
N VAL A 387 12.66 -13.42 -0.97
CA VAL A 387 13.84 -13.11 -0.16
C VAL A 387 14.42 -14.37 0.48
N THR A 388 15.71 -14.35 0.80
CA THR A 388 16.42 -15.47 1.43
C THR A 388 16.86 -15.11 2.84
N GLY A 389 17.11 -16.13 3.66
CA GLY A 389 17.64 -15.94 5.02
C GLY A 389 16.56 -15.62 6.08
N ILE A 390 15.30 -15.84 5.77
CA ILE A 390 14.19 -15.82 6.73
C ILE A 390 13.89 -17.26 7.12
N ASP A 391 14.04 -17.59 8.40
CA ASP A 391 13.78 -18.91 8.93
C ASP A 391 12.27 -19.12 9.15
N GLY A 392 11.75 -20.28 8.75
CA GLY A 392 10.37 -20.68 8.97
C GLY A 392 9.33 -19.91 8.12
N ASN A 393 8.14 -19.73 8.68
CA ASN A 393 7.08 -18.97 8.06
C ASN A 393 7.22 -17.48 8.42
N LEU A 394 7.11 -16.61 7.41
CA LEU A 394 7.15 -15.17 7.65
C LEU A 394 5.94 -14.71 8.48
N ILE A 395 4.77 -15.32 8.24
CA ILE A 395 3.52 -15.01 8.95
C ILE A 395 3.20 -16.20 9.87
N GLU A 396 3.07 -15.94 11.16
CA GLU A 396 2.71 -16.94 12.16
C GLU A 396 1.59 -16.41 13.06
N ASN A 397 0.45 -17.11 13.06
CA ASN A 397 -0.72 -16.76 13.88
C ASN A 397 -1.14 -15.27 13.77
N GLY A 398 -1.14 -14.73 12.55
CA GLY A 398 -1.52 -13.33 12.30
C GLY A 398 -0.47 -12.30 12.71
N PHE A 399 0.80 -12.70 12.84
CA PHE A 399 1.93 -11.83 13.18
C PHE A 399 3.14 -12.11 12.30
N ILE A 400 3.96 -11.07 12.10
CA ILE A 400 5.32 -11.16 11.56
C ILE A 400 6.29 -10.79 12.67
N LYS A 401 7.25 -11.67 12.97
CA LYS A 401 8.34 -11.37 13.90
C LYS A 401 9.28 -10.34 13.27
N VAL A 402 9.67 -9.34 14.04
CA VAL A 402 10.62 -8.31 13.59
C VAL A 402 12.01 -8.95 13.41
N PRO A 403 12.60 -8.92 12.20
CA PRO A 403 13.92 -9.52 11.98
C PRO A 403 15.03 -8.78 12.73
N GLU A 404 16.06 -9.54 13.13
CA GLU A 404 17.20 -9.00 13.90
C GLU A 404 18.47 -8.82 13.05
N LYS A 405 18.51 -9.34 11.83
CA LYS A 405 19.64 -9.18 10.92
C LYS A 405 19.75 -7.72 10.44
N PRO A 406 20.95 -7.24 10.06
CA PRO A 406 21.16 -5.91 9.53
C PRO A 406 20.32 -5.56 8.30
N GLY A 407 20.06 -4.27 8.12
CA GLY A 407 19.23 -3.77 7.04
C GLY A 407 17.77 -4.16 7.21
N LEU A 408 17.16 -4.69 6.17
CA LEU A 408 15.76 -5.17 6.16
C LEU A 408 15.62 -6.59 6.74
N GLY A 409 16.70 -7.20 7.22
CA GLY A 409 16.64 -8.45 7.98
C GLY A 409 16.68 -9.73 7.16
N PHE A 410 16.96 -9.68 5.86
CA PHE A 410 17.12 -10.82 4.97
C PHE A 410 18.52 -10.85 4.31
N ASP A 411 18.96 -11.99 3.82
CA ASP A 411 20.31 -12.17 3.29
C ASP A 411 20.46 -11.66 1.84
N GLY A 412 19.39 -11.78 1.04
CA GLY A 412 19.37 -11.37 -0.37
C GLY A 412 18.09 -11.80 -1.08
N LEU A 413 18.07 -11.65 -2.39
CA LEU A 413 16.95 -12.05 -3.24
C LEU A 413 17.15 -13.49 -3.74
N ASN A 414 16.06 -14.24 -3.87
CA ASN A 414 16.05 -15.54 -4.52
C ASN A 414 16.00 -15.36 -6.04
N GLU A 415 17.17 -15.22 -6.65
CA GLU A 415 17.29 -14.90 -8.07
C GLU A 415 16.63 -15.96 -8.98
N GLU A 416 16.69 -17.25 -8.63
CA GLU A 416 16.10 -18.31 -9.44
C GLU A 416 14.56 -18.25 -9.42
N LEU A 417 13.98 -17.99 -8.25
CA LEU A 417 12.54 -17.81 -8.13
C LEU A 417 12.08 -16.55 -8.88
N ILE A 418 12.79 -15.43 -8.70
CA ILE A 418 12.46 -14.16 -9.37
C ILE A 418 12.45 -14.33 -10.88
N LYS A 419 13.44 -15.02 -11.46
CA LYS A 419 13.50 -15.29 -12.91
C LYS A 419 12.29 -16.07 -13.43
N GLN A 420 11.68 -16.92 -12.59
CA GLN A 420 10.46 -17.66 -12.94
C GLN A 420 9.20 -16.78 -12.96
N HIS A 421 9.24 -15.60 -12.31
CA HIS A 421 8.12 -14.69 -12.17
C HIS A 421 8.37 -13.31 -12.80
N ILE A 422 9.37 -13.17 -13.66
CA ILE A 422 9.60 -11.94 -14.43
C ILE A 422 8.35 -11.61 -15.26
N ASP A 423 7.97 -10.34 -15.27
CA ASP A 423 6.86 -9.88 -16.13
C ASP A 423 7.23 -10.04 -17.61
N GLU A 424 6.49 -10.87 -18.32
CA GLU A 424 6.73 -11.15 -19.75
C GLU A 424 6.64 -9.90 -20.63
N LYS A 425 5.87 -8.90 -20.20
CA LYS A 425 5.71 -7.63 -20.93
C LYS A 425 6.87 -6.66 -20.70
N ILE A 426 7.61 -6.86 -19.60
CA ILE A 426 8.75 -6.00 -19.20
C ILE A 426 9.91 -6.93 -18.81
N PRO A 427 10.45 -7.69 -19.79
CA PRO A 427 11.53 -8.63 -19.50
C PRO A 427 12.79 -7.88 -19.05
N GLY A 428 13.61 -8.56 -18.27
CA GLY A 428 14.88 -8.06 -17.75
C GLY A 428 15.10 -8.47 -16.29
N PHE A 429 16.33 -8.83 -15.98
CA PHE A 429 16.71 -9.27 -14.63
C PHE A 429 17.97 -8.54 -14.17
N PHE A 430 17.79 -7.42 -13.51
CA PHE A 430 18.87 -6.56 -13.03
C PHE A 430 19.94 -6.24 -14.10
N GLU A 431 19.48 -6.02 -15.34
CA GLU A 431 20.35 -5.65 -16.45
C GLU A 431 20.97 -4.27 -16.25
N SER A 432 21.99 -3.94 -17.05
CA SER A 432 22.59 -2.60 -17.04
C SER A 432 21.52 -1.54 -17.31
N THR A 433 21.65 -0.43 -16.61
CA THR A 433 20.80 0.76 -16.74
C THR A 433 21.65 1.99 -17.05
N ASP A 434 22.68 1.82 -17.89
CA ASP A 434 23.67 2.87 -18.17
C ASP A 434 23.07 4.09 -18.89
N GLU A 435 21.96 3.89 -19.60
CA GLU A 435 21.17 4.96 -20.21
C GLU A 435 20.66 5.98 -19.18
N TRP A 436 20.48 5.54 -17.90
CA TRP A 436 20.04 6.37 -16.80
C TRP A 436 21.18 7.01 -15.98
N ASN A 437 22.42 6.86 -16.41
CA ASN A 437 23.57 7.51 -15.79
C ASN A 437 23.62 9.02 -16.10
N THR A 438 22.92 9.45 -17.14
CA THR A 438 22.81 10.86 -17.53
C THR A 438 21.52 11.47 -16.97
N GLU A 439 21.58 12.75 -16.55
CA GLU A 439 20.42 13.47 -16.05
C GLU A 439 19.33 13.58 -17.15
N PHE A 440 18.14 13.12 -16.82
CA PHE A 440 17.00 13.07 -17.72
C PHE A 440 16.13 14.31 -17.71
N SER A 441 16.22 15.09 -16.65
CA SER A 441 15.41 16.29 -16.46
C SER A 441 16.30 17.44 -15.99
N ASN A 442 16.06 18.61 -16.56
CA ASN A 442 16.66 19.86 -16.09
C ASN A 442 15.86 20.49 -14.94
N ASP A 443 14.87 19.78 -14.40
CA ASP A 443 14.00 20.30 -13.35
C ASP A 443 14.82 20.71 -12.13
N ARG A 444 14.55 21.89 -11.66
CA ARG A 444 15.14 22.44 -10.45
C ARG A 444 14.18 22.24 -9.29
N ILE A 445 14.74 22.06 -8.10
CA ILE A 445 13.96 21.85 -6.87
C ILE A 445 12.94 22.99 -6.63
N TRP A 446 13.23 24.19 -7.14
CA TRP A 446 12.52 25.43 -6.79
C TRP A 446 12.14 26.27 -8.01
N SER A 447 11.93 25.65 -9.15
CA SER A 447 11.50 26.39 -10.35
C SER A 447 9.99 26.42 -10.49
#